data_b821881c988733a68b495eed38a9898f
#
_entry.id   b821881c988733a68b495eed38a9898f
#
_cell.length_a   1.000
_cell.length_b   1.000
_cell.length_c   1.000
_cell.angle_alpha   90.00
_cell.angle_beta   90.00
_cell.angle_gamma   90.00
#
_symmetry.space_group_name_H-M   'P 1'
#
loop_
_entity.id
_entity.type
_entity.pdbx_description
1 polymer ?
#
loop_
_entity_poly.entity_id
_entity_poly.type
_entity_poly.pdbx_seq_one_letter_code
_entity_poly.pdbx_strand_id
1 'polypeptide(L)'
;MNIVFSDKFIKSTKVLTPKLQVKLDKLLGLLAKDTYHPLLHTKELTGGMTGFWSFRITREWRALFQFLSTDTIQILRVEHRKNVYRS
;
A
#
# COMPACT_ATOMS: atom_id res chain seq x y z
N MET A 1 0.77 14.99 0.64
CA MET A 1 1.30 13.89 -0.21
C MET A 1 0.29 13.57 -1.30
N ASN A 2 0.71 13.62 -2.54
CA ASN A 2 -0.11 13.24 -3.67
C ASN A 2 -0.04 11.73 -3.86
N ILE A 3 -1.19 11.10 -4.18
CA ILE A 3 -1.24 9.66 -4.38
C ILE A 3 -1.76 9.38 -5.77
N VAL A 4 -1.01 8.58 -6.53
CA VAL A 4 -1.43 8.07 -7.84
C VAL A 4 -1.54 6.55 -7.78
N PHE A 5 -2.36 5.98 -8.65
CA PHE A 5 -2.65 4.55 -8.64
C PHE A 5 -2.20 3.91 -9.94
N SER A 6 -1.51 2.77 -9.84
CA SER A 6 -1.21 1.97 -11.02
C SER A 6 -2.45 1.19 -11.47
N ASP A 7 -2.49 0.79 -12.74
CA ASP A 7 -3.56 -0.07 -13.24
C ASP A 7 -3.60 -1.40 -12.49
N LYS A 8 -2.43 -1.93 -12.16
CA LYS A 8 -2.31 -3.17 -11.41
C LYS A 8 -2.92 -3.05 -10.01
N PHE A 9 -2.74 -1.88 -9.36
CA PHE A 9 -3.39 -1.65 -8.06
C PHE A 9 -4.90 -1.74 -8.18
N ILE A 10 -5.47 -1.03 -9.15
CA ILE A 10 -6.94 -1.00 -9.35
C ILE A 10 -7.47 -2.42 -9.57
N LYS A 11 -6.79 -3.21 -10.40
CA LYS A 11 -7.17 -4.61 -10.63
C LYS A 11 -7.04 -5.46 -9.38
N SER A 12 -5.98 -5.26 -8.61
CA SER A 12 -5.71 -6.07 -7.41
C SER A 12 -6.73 -5.83 -6.30
N THR A 13 -7.36 -4.65 -6.24
CA THR A 13 -8.37 -4.36 -5.21
C THR A 13 -9.64 -5.18 -5.37
N LYS A 14 -9.86 -5.77 -6.54
CA LYS A 14 -11.06 -6.58 -6.80
C LYS A 14 -11.12 -7.85 -5.96
N VAL A 15 -9.97 -8.33 -5.46
CA VAL A 15 -9.96 -9.51 -4.57
C VAL A 15 -10.38 -9.17 -3.14
N LEU A 16 -10.44 -7.90 -2.80
CA LEU A 16 -10.84 -7.47 -1.46
C LEU A 16 -12.36 -7.45 -1.33
N THR A 17 -12.84 -7.85 -0.14
CA THR A 17 -14.26 -7.71 0.17
C THR A 17 -14.66 -6.23 0.18
N PRO A 18 -15.95 -5.90 0.00
CA PRO A 18 -16.39 -4.51 0.09
C PRO A 18 -15.98 -3.82 1.40
N LYS A 19 -16.02 -4.55 2.51
CA LYS A 19 -15.60 -4.03 3.81
C LYS A 19 -14.13 -3.63 3.81
N LEU A 20 -13.27 -4.44 3.20
CA LEU A 20 -11.84 -4.14 3.11
C LEU A 20 -11.56 -3.01 2.12
N GLN A 21 -12.35 -2.90 1.06
CA GLN A 21 -12.23 -1.77 0.14
C GLN A 21 -12.53 -0.44 0.82
N VAL A 22 -13.57 -0.40 1.67
CA VAL A 22 -13.90 0.78 2.47
C VAL A 22 -12.76 1.13 3.42
N LYS A 23 -12.20 0.11 4.08
CA LYS A 23 -11.06 0.31 4.98
C LYS A 23 -9.84 0.85 4.23
N LEU A 24 -9.57 0.30 3.03
CA LEU A 24 -8.47 0.76 2.20
C LEU A 24 -8.62 2.25 1.85
N ASP A 25 -9.83 2.69 1.48
CA ASP A 25 -10.08 4.09 1.17
C ASP A 25 -9.73 5.01 2.35
N LYS A 26 -10.11 4.61 3.56
CA LYS A 26 -9.78 5.38 4.77
C LYS A 26 -8.28 5.44 5.00
N LEU A 27 -7.59 4.32 4.80
CA LEU A 27 -6.14 4.26 4.98
C LEU A 27 -5.40 5.08 3.92
N LEU A 28 -5.90 5.12 2.69
CA LEU A 28 -5.32 5.96 1.65
C LEU A 28 -5.43 7.44 2.00
N GLY A 29 -6.56 7.85 2.58
CA GLY A 29 -6.70 9.22 3.08
C GLY A 29 -5.71 9.54 4.19
N LEU A 30 -5.49 8.58 5.07
CA LEU A 30 -4.51 8.71 6.15
C LEU A 30 -3.08 8.78 5.61
N LEU A 31 -2.77 7.93 4.63
CA LEU A 31 -1.45 7.91 3.97
C LEU A 31 -1.14 9.27 3.32
N ALA A 32 -2.15 9.90 2.72
CA ALA A 32 -1.98 11.20 2.08
C ALA A 32 -1.67 12.30 3.10
N LYS A 33 -2.18 12.18 4.32
CA LYS A 33 -1.96 13.17 5.39
C LYS A 33 -0.70 12.90 6.18
N ASP A 34 -0.39 11.64 6.45
CA ASP A 34 0.73 11.23 7.30
C ASP A 34 1.18 9.84 6.89
N THR A 35 2.17 9.77 6.01
CA THR A 35 2.70 8.53 5.45
C THR A 35 3.15 7.54 6.53
N TYR A 36 3.62 8.03 7.66
CA TYR A 36 4.17 7.20 8.73
C TYR A 36 3.24 7.11 9.94
N HIS A 37 1.95 7.38 9.74
CA HIS A 37 0.98 7.25 10.82
C HIS A 37 1.01 5.82 11.40
N PRO A 38 0.99 5.66 12.73
CA PRO A 38 1.12 4.32 13.36
C PRO A 38 0.12 3.28 12.87
N LEU A 39 -1.10 3.68 12.53
CA LEU A 39 -2.13 2.73 12.05
C LEU A 39 -1.77 2.10 10.71
N LEU A 40 -0.89 2.72 9.94
CA LEU A 40 -0.48 2.21 8.63
C LEU A 40 0.60 1.13 8.73
N HIS A 41 1.36 1.10 9.81
CA HIS A 41 2.51 0.21 9.93
C HIS A 41 3.42 0.30 8.70
N THR A 42 3.67 1.53 8.25
CA THR A 42 4.48 1.80 7.06
C THR A 42 5.90 1.30 7.25
N LYS A 43 6.41 0.55 6.28
CA LYS A 43 7.81 0.11 6.32
C LYS A 43 8.38 -0.06 4.92
N GLU A 44 9.68 0.14 4.81
CA GLU A 44 10.42 -0.18 3.59
C GLU A 44 10.65 -1.70 3.53
N LEU A 45 10.53 -2.26 2.33
CA LEU A 45 10.81 -3.67 2.09
C LEU A 45 12.31 -3.88 1.89
N THR A 46 12.78 -5.08 2.20
CA THR A 46 14.20 -5.41 2.12
C THR A 46 14.46 -6.48 1.07
N GLY A 47 15.74 -6.79 0.82
CA GLY A 47 16.14 -7.77 -0.17
C GLY A 47 15.86 -7.28 -1.58
N GLY A 48 15.29 -8.15 -2.42
CA GLY A 48 14.96 -7.79 -3.81
C GLY A 48 13.87 -6.74 -3.96
N MET A 49 13.26 -6.33 -2.85
CA MET A 49 12.18 -5.32 -2.85
C MET A 49 12.66 -3.97 -2.31
N THR A 50 13.97 -3.75 -2.22
CA THR A 50 14.54 -2.47 -1.77
C THR A 50 14.02 -1.31 -2.64
N GLY A 51 13.58 -0.22 -2.00
CA GLY A 51 12.98 0.92 -2.70
C GLY A 51 11.46 0.87 -2.77
N PHE A 52 10.88 -0.29 -2.45
CA PHE A 52 9.43 -0.42 -2.32
C PHE A 52 9.05 -0.38 -0.84
N TRP A 53 7.82 0.09 -0.60
CA TRP A 53 7.28 0.28 0.74
C TRP A 53 5.94 -0.42 0.86
N SER A 54 5.47 -0.64 2.07
CA SER A 54 4.15 -1.20 2.28
C SER A 54 3.44 -0.49 3.43
N PHE A 55 2.11 -0.49 3.38
CA PHE A 55 1.30 -0.21 4.55
C PHE A 55 0.28 -1.32 4.77
N ARG A 56 -0.14 -1.49 6.00
CA ARG A 56 -1.04 -2.58 6.40
C ARG A 56 -2.50 -2.16 6.21
N ILE A 57 -3.26 -2.99 5.47
CA ILE A 57 -4.72 -2.87 5.39
C ILE A 57 -5.33 -3.66 6.54
N THR A 58 -4.96 -4.94 6.63
CA THR A 58 -5.27 -5.82 7.75
C THR A 58 -4.02 -6.62 8.08
N ARG A 59 -4.13 -7.51 9.07
CA ARG A 59 -3.03 -8.41 9.39
C ARG A 59 -2.57 -9.23 8.18
N GLU A 60 -3.50 -9.54 7.26
CA GLU A 60 -3.22 -10.43 6.13
C GLU A 60 -2.96 -9.69 4.82
N TRP A 61 -3.41 -8.45 4.69
CA TRP A 61 -3.32 -7.69 3.46
C TRP A 61 -2.47 -6.45 3.61
N ARG A 62 -1.65 -6.20 2.58
CA ARG A 62 -0.78 -5.04 2.50
C ARG A 62 -0.97 -4.35 1.17
N ALA A 63 -0.74 -3.03 1.16
CA ALA A 63 -0.63 -2.27 -0.09
C ALA A 63 0.85 -1.93 -0.29
N LEU A 64 1.34 -2.16 -1.49
CA LEU A 64 2.71 -1.84 -1.86
C LEU A 64 2.74 -0.50 -2.58
N PHE A 65 3.74 0.31 -2.27
CA PHE A 65 3.88 1.62 -2.91
C PHE A 65 5.34 2.01 -3.06
N GLN A 66 5.58 3.04 -3.85
CA GLN A 66 6.90 3.65 -4.00
C GLN A 66 6.75 5.16 -4.00
N PHE A 67 7.82 5.85 -3.61
CA PHE A 67 7.88 7.29 -3.74
C PHE A 67 8.36 7.61 -5.17
N LEU A 68 7.54 8.38 -5.91
CA LEU A 68 7.96 8.91 -7.22
C LEU A 68 8.76 10.18 -7.06
N SER A 69 8.48 10.92 -5.98
CA SER A 69 9.18 12.14 -5.61
C SER A 69 8.98 12.37 -4.12
N THR A 70 9.47 13.49 -3.60
CA THR A 70 9.31 13.83 -2.18
C THR A 70 7.85 14.07 -1.78
N ASP A 71 6.97 14.36 -2.75
CA ASP A 71 5.58 14.69 -2.49
C ASP A 71 4.56 13.78 -3.19
N THR A 72 5.01 12.73 -3.87
CA THR A 72 4.11 11.87 -4.65
C THR A 72 4.42 10.39 -4.41
N ILE A 73 3.38 9.63 -4.09
CA ILE A 73 3.43 8.19 -3.90
C ILE A 73 2.61 7.52 -5.00
N GLN A 74 3.16 6.45 -5.56
CA GLN A 74 2.39 5.56 -6.45
C GLN A 74 2.06 4.28 -5.72
N ILE A 75 0.77 3.95 -5.63
CA ILE A 75 0.31 2.68 -5.08
C ILE A 75 0.37 1.64 -6.20
N LEU A 76 1.12 0.57 -5.96
CA LEU A 76 1.46 -0.41 -7.00
C LEU A 76 0.48 -1.57 -7.06
N ARG A 77 0.14 -2.14 -5.90
CA ARG A 77 -0.79 -3.26 -5.82
C ARG A 77 -1.12 -3.58 -4.37
N VAL A 78 -2.21 -4.33 -4.19
CA VAL A 78 -2.55 -4.98 -2.92
C VAL A 78 -2.05 -6.43 -2.99
N GLU A 79 -1.43 -6.89 -1.92
CA GLU A 79 -0.90 -8.25 -1.84
C GLU A 79 -1.27 -8.90 -0.52
N HIS A 80 -1.50 -10.21 -0.56
CA HIS A 80 -1.57 -10.99 0.66
C HIS A 80 -0.18 -11.06 1.29
N ARG A 81 -0.09 -11.01 2.62
CA ARG A 81 1.21 -11.00 3.32
C ARG A 81 2.13 -12.14 2.92
N LYS A 82 1.58 -13.29 2.54
CA LYS A 82 2.37 -14.43 2.06
C LYS A 82 3.23 -14.08 0.84
N ASN A 83 2.73 -13.18 -0.01
CA ASN A 83 3.35 -12.87 -1.28
C ASN A 83 4.26 -11.65 -1.22
N VAL A 84 4.12 -10.80 -0.19
CA VAL A 84 4.90 -9.56 -0.06
C VAL A 84 6.39 -9.88 0.06
N TYR A 85 6.74 -10.95 0.77
CA TYR A 85 8.12 -11.33 1.04
C TYR A 85 8.67 -12.37 0.07
N ARG A 86 7.91 -12.68 -0.97
CA ARG A 86 8.37 -13.53 -2.07
C ARG A 86 8.71 -12.64 -3.24
N SER A 87 9.96 -12.48 -3.50
CA SER A 87 10.45 -11.70 -4.64
C SER A 87 11.18 -12.59 -5.63
#